data_3b150cb3ed62f64be7e9b7f7522c652a
#
_entry.id   3b150cb3ed62f64be7e9b7f7522c652a
#
_cell.length_a   1.000
_cell.length_b   1.000
_cell.length_c   1.000
_cell.angle_alpha   90.00
_cell.angle_beta   90.00
_cell.angle_gamma   90.00
#
_symmetry.space_group_name_H-M   'P 1'
#
loop_
_entity.id
_entity.type
_entity.pdbx_description
1 polymer ?
#
loop_
_entity_poly.entity_id
_entity_poly.type
_entity_poly.pdbx_seq_one_letter_code
_entity_poly.pdbx_strand_id
1 'polypeptide(L)' 'PRAELESIAKLRAEGRDAEADRALDAFRRDHPGYRIDDATWERVKPR' A
#
# COMPACT_ATOMS: atom_id res chain seq x y z
N PRO A 1 -1.96 -7.98 -7.71
CA PRO A 1 -2.08 -6.70 -6.99
C PRO A 1 -2.40 -6.86 -5.50
N ARG A 2 -3.21 -7.85 -5.16
CA ARG A 2 -3.61 -8.02 -3.76
C ARG A 2 -2.42 -8.36 -2.86
N ALA A 3 -1.54 -9.21 -3.33
CA ALA A 3 -0.35 -9.59 -2.56
C ALA A 3 0.55 -8.37 -2.29
N GLU A 4 0.66 -7.48 -3.27
CA GLU A 4 1.43 -6.25 -3.10
C GLU A 4 0.83 -5.34 -2.06
N LEU A 5 -0.51 -5.20 -2.06
CA LEU A 5 -1.20 -4.38 -1.06
C LEU A 5 -1.05 -4.97 0.35
N GLU A 6 -1.08 -6.29 0.47
CA GLU A 6 -0.86 -6.93 1.77
C GLU A 6 0.56 -6.68 2.28
N SER A 7 1.55 -6.68 1.40
CA SER A 7 2.92 -6.37 1.77
C SER A 7 3.04 -4.93 2.28
N ILE A 8 2.37 -3.99 1.59
CA ILE A 8 2.37 -2.59 2.01
C ILE A 8 1.71 -2.45 3.39
N ALA A 9 0.58 -3.12 3.59
CA ALA A 9 -0.11 -3.07 4.87
C ALA A 9 0.77 -3.60 5.99
N LYS A 10 1.53 -4.65 5.73
CA LYS A 10 2.45 -5.21 6.72
C LYS A 10 3.53 -4.22 7.09
N LEU A 11 4.10 -3.52 6.10
CA LEU A 11 5.10 -2.49 6.36
C LEU A 11 4.54 -1.38 7.25
N ARG A 12 3.31 -0.94 6.98
CA ARG A 12 2.66 0.05 7.83
C ARG A 12 2.48 -0.44 9.24
N ALA A 13 2.01 -1.69 9.39
CA ALA A 13 1.78 -2.27 10.73
C ALA A 13 3.08 -2.37 11.52
N GLU A 14 4.20 -2.52 10.84
CA GLU A 14 5.52 -2.60 11.48
C GLU A 14 6.14 -1.23 11.75
N GLY A 15 5.44 -0.15 11.40
CA GLY A 15 5.97 1.19 11.58
C GLY A 15 7.00 1.61 10.52
N ARG A 16 7.11 0.85 9.44
CA ARG A 16 8.10 1.09 8.38
C ARG A 16 7.48 1.96 7.28
N ASP A 17 7.12 3.18 7.68
CA ASP A 17 6.30 4.05 6.81
C ASP A 17 7.03 4.52 5.56
N ALA A 18 8.33 4.82 5.65
CA ALA A 18 9.08 5.23 4.46
C ALA A 18 9.10 4.13 3.40
N GLU A 19 9.30 2.89 3.84
CA GLU A 19 9.27 1.75 2.92
C GLU A 19 7.88 1.51 2.36
N ALA A 20 6.86 1.64 3.22
CA ALA A 20 5.47 1.50 2.79
C ALA A 20 5.10 2.57 1.76
N ASP A 21 5.55 3.80 1.97
CA ASP A 21 5.30 4.90 1.02
C ASP A 21 5.89 4.60 -0.35
N ARG A 22 7.14 4.12 -0.38
CA ARG A 22 7.79 3.77 -1.64
C ARG A 22 7.08 2.62 -2.33
N ALA A 23 6.66 1.61 -1.56
CA ALA A 23 5.96 0.47 -2.12
C ALA A 23 4.58 0.88 -2.65
N LEU A 24 3.89 1.77 -1.96
CA LEU A 24 2.59 2.26 -2.43
C LEU A 24 2.73 3.06 -3.70
N ASP A 25 3.74 3.94 -3.77
CA ASP A 25 4.00 4.73 -4.99
C ASP A 25 4.30 3.81 -6.17
N ALA A 26 5.12 2.79 -5.98
CA ALA A 26 5.43 1.83 -7.03
C ALA A 26 4.17 1.08 -7.48
N PHE A 27 3.34 0.67 -6.53
CA PHE A 27 2.08 0.00 -6.84
C PHE A 27 1.18 0.89 -7.71
N ARG A 28 1.04 2.15 -7.34
CA ARG A 28 0.17 3.07 -8.09
C ARG A 28 0.72 3.36 -9.47
N ARG A 29 2.03 3.35 -9.62
CA ARG A 29 2.69 3.53 -10.92
C ARG A 29 2.47 2.32 -11.82
N ASP A 30 2.55 1.13 -11.23
CA ASP A 30 2.39 -0.13 -11.99
C ASP A 30 0.94 -0.45 -12.30
N HIS A 31 0.01 0.01 -11.45
CA HIS A 31 -1.42 -0.29 -11.58
C HIS A 31 -2.25 0.99 -11.47
N PRO A 32 -2.11 1.92 -12.42
CA PRO A 32 -2.72 3.25 -12.28
C PRO A 32 -4.25 3.25 -12.24
N GLY A 33 -4.88 2.24 -12.81
CA GLY A 33 -6.33 2.14 -12.81
C GLY A 33 -6.91 1.27 -11.72
N TYR A 34 -6.06 0.73 -10.85
CA TYR A 34 -6.54 -0.19 -9.82
C TYR A 34 -7.23 0.57 -8.69
N ARG A 35 -8.44 0.13 -8.35
CA ARG A 35 -9.20 0.74 -7.26
C ARG A 35 -8.97 -0.05 -5.97
N ILE A 36 -8.39 0.61 -4.97
CA ILE A 36 -8.18 -0.01 -3.66
C ILE A 36 -9.47 0.17 -2.86
N ASP A 37 -9.99 -0.93 -2.31
CA ASP A 37 -11.20 -0.86 -1.49
C ASP A 37 -10.92 -0.13 -0.18
N ASP A 38 -11.99 0.37 0.45
CA ASP A 38 -11.85 1.22 1.63
C ASP A 38 -11.13 0.53 2.78
N ALA A 39 -11.45 -0.73 3.04
CA ALA A 39 -10.82 -1.47 4.14
C ALA A 39 -9.32 -1.64 3.92
N THR A 40 -8.93 -1.96 2.69
CA THR A 40 -7.51 -2.10 2.34
C THR A 40 -6.81 -0.75 2.39
N TRP A 41 -7.45 0.30 1.89
CA TRP A 41 -6.89 1.65 1.90
C TRP A 41 -6.56 2.10 3.33
N GLU A 42 -7.44 1.80 4.30
CA GLU A 42 -7.19 2.16 5.69
C GLU A 42 -5.91 1.52 6.23
N ARG A 43 -5.53 0.36 5.69
CA ARG A 43 -4.33 -0.35 6.12
C ARG A 43 -3.06 0.12 5.43
N VAL A 44 -3.17 0.66 4.21
CA VAL A 44 -1.99 1.01 3.40
C VAL A 44 -1.77 2.51 3.25
N LYS A 45 -2.76 3.33 3.55
CA LYS A 45 -2.68 4.77 3.33
C LYS A 45 -1.53 5.40 4.11
N PRO A 46 -0.97 6.53 3.63
CA PRO A 46 0.07 7.26 4.34
C PRO A 46 -0.43 7.74 5.71
N ARG A 47 0.46 7.77 6.66
CA ARG A 47 0.16 8.23 8.00
C ARG A 47 0.55 9.69 8.18
#